data_feda1611362cc7905381a8285f2f0c51
#
_entry.id   feda1611362cc7905381a8285f2f0c51
#
_cell.length_a   1.000
_cell.length_b   1.000
_cell.length_c   1.000
_cell.angle_alpha   90.00
_cell.angle_beta   90.00
_cell.angle_gamma   90.00
#
_symmetry.space_group_name_H-M   'P 1'
#
loop_
_entity.id
_entity.type
_entity.pdbx_description
1 polymer ?
#
loop_
_entity_poly.entity_id
_entity_poly.type
_entity_poly.pdbx_seq_one_letter_code
_entity_poly.pdbx_strand_id
1 'polypeptide(L)'
;MGKREQTHQRILDAAVRVASREGLEALTIGKLAEETQMSKGGLFAHFGSKESLQLEVLDFTSEAFNDRVVQPALRMEPGLPRLRTLFERWLAWLSRPEVPGGCILLSASSEVDDCPGPVRDSVVAQMRSLLLLIVKLARQAQEQRQLRAGLDVHRLAFSVQGLLLSYHHSHRLLQNPRAQEHALAAFEDLLAQAMN
;
A
#
# COMPACT_ATOMS: atom_id res chain seq x y z
N MET A 1 -9.22 -23.46 9.23
CA MET A 1 -10.05 -22.23 9.13
C MET A 1 -11.51 -22.58 9.32
N GLY A 2 -12.18 -22.00 10.32
CA GLY A 2 -13.59 -22.27 10.61
C GLY A 2 -14.52 -21.55 9.62
N LYS A 3 -15.77 -22.02 9.47
CA LYS A 3 -16.78 -21.44 8.55
C LYS A 3 -17.01 -19.94 8.81
N ARG A 4 -16.95 -19.50 10.08
CA ARG A 4 -17.10 -18.09 10.48
C ARG A 4 -15.93 -17.25 9.97
N GLU A 5 -14.72 -17.75 10.07
CA GLU A 5 -13.49 -17.09 9.63
C GLU A 5 -13.45 -16.95 8.10
N GLN A 6 -13.86 -17.98 7.36
CA GLN A 6 -14.01 -17.92 5.90
C GLN A 6 -15.05 -16.87 5.48
N THR A 7 -16.16 -16.76 6.22
CA THR A 7 -17.17 -15.73 5.95
C THR A 7 -16.61 -14.34 6.20
N HIS A 8 -15.90 -14.12 7.31
CA HIS A 8 -15.28 -12.85 7.65
C HIS A 8 -14.27 -12.41 6.59
N GLN A 9 -13.41 -13.33 6.12
CA GLN A 9 -12.45 -13.09 5.03
C GLN A 9 -13.15 -12.63 3.75
N ARG A 10 -14.22 -13.31 3.33
CA ARG A 10 -15.00 -12.94 2.14
C ARG A 10 -15.65 -11.55 2.27
N ILE A 11 -16.08 -11.19 3.47
CA ILE A 11 -16.61 -9.85 3.74
C ILE A 11 -15.52 -8.79 3.61
N LEU A 12 -14.32 -9.05 4.16
CA LEU A 12 -13.17 -8.13 4.03
C LEU A 12 -12.74 -7.98 2.56
N ASP A 13 -12.71 -9.06 1.78
CA ASP A 13 -12.43 -8.98 0.34
C ASP A 13 -13.45 -8.08 -0.40
N ALA A 14 -14.73 -8.17 -0.05
CA ALA A 14 -15.75 -7.29 -0.61
C ALA A 14 -15.55 -5.82 -0.15
N ALA A 15 -15.24 -5.62 1.14
CA ALA A 15 -14.97 -4.29 1.69
C ALA A 15 -13.76 -3.63 1.03
N VAL A 16 -12.68 -4.38 0.77
CA VAL A 16 -11.51 -3.90 -0.01
C VAL A 16 -11.91 -3.43 -1.40
N ARG A 17 -12.76 -4.18 -2.10
CA ARG A 17 -13.23 -3.75 -3.43
C ARG A 17 -14.05 -2.46 -3.37
N VAL A 18 -14.94 -2.33 -2.40
CA VAL A 18 -15.74 -1.11 -2.19
C VAL A 18 -14.80 0.06 -1.88
N ALA A 19 -13.95 -0.08 -0.85
CA ALA A 19 -13.02 0.97 -0.43
C ALA A 19 -12.07 1.41 -1.54
N SER A 20 -11.61 0.46 -2.38
CA SER A 20 -10.72 0.81 -3.49
C SER A 20 -11.40 1.63 -4.59
N ARG A 21 -12.69 1.35 -4.88
CA ARG A 21 -13.43 2.07 -5.93
C ARG A 21 -13.94 3.42 -5.48
N GLU A 22 -14.39 3.51 -4.24
CA GLU A 22 -15.23 4.61 -3.77
C GLU A 22 -14.58 5.42 -2.65
N GLY A 23 -13.43 4.97 -2.17
CA GLY A 23 -12.71 5.55 -1.04
C GLY A 23 -13.03 4.83 0.28
N LEU A 24 -12.09 4.96 1.22
CA LEU A 24 -12.22 4.36 2.54
C LEU A 24 -13.35 5.04 3.36
N GLU A 25 -13.51 6.36 3.19
CA GLU A 25 -14.55 7.13 3.88
C GLU A 25 -15.97 6.75 3.42
N ALA A 26 -16.14 6.35 2.15
CA ALA A 26 -17.40 5.87 1.63
C ALA A 26 -17.78 4.46 2.10
N LEU A 27 -16.83 3.71 2.66
CA LEU A 27 -17.08 2.36 3.18
C LEU A 27 -17.90 2.43 4.48
N THR A 28 -19.14 1.94 4.40
CA THR A 28 -20.08 1.87 5.54
C THR A 28 -20.66 0.46 5.66
N ILE A 29 -21.19 0.11 6.85
CA ILE A 29 -21.92 -1.15 7.05
C ILE A 29 -23.10 -1.28 6.07
N GLY A 30 -23.80 -0.17 5.78
CA GLY A 30 -24.91 -0.16 4.84
C GLY A 30 -24.48 -0.51 3.42
N LYS A 31 -23.42 0.11 2.93
CA LYS A 31 -22.88 -0.12 1.59
C LYS A 31 -22.31 -1.53 1.44
N LEU A 32 -21.62 -2.01 2.48
CA LEU A 32 -21.11 -3.36 2.50
C LEU A 32 -22.24 -4.42 2.52
N ALA A 33 -23.37 -4.11 3.18
CA ALA A 33 -24.55 -4.94 3.17
C ALA A 33 -25.13 -5.11 1.75
N GLU A 34 -25.19 -4.01 0.99
CA GLU A 34 -25.63 -4.03 -0.41
C GLU A 34 -24.69 -4.83 -1.31
N GLU A 35 -23.36 -4.63 -1.18
CA GLU A 35 -22.35 -5.34 -1.98
C GLU A 35 -22.32 -6.85 -1.68
N THR A 36 -22.53 -7.25 -0.41
CA THR A 36 -22.44 -8.65 0.02
C THR A 36 -23.76 -9.37 0.05
N GLN A 37 -24.89 -8.66 -0.14
CA GLN A 37 -26.26 -9.17 0.02
C GLN A 37 -26.52 -9.75 1.43
N MET A 38 -25.79 -9.25 2.43
CA MET A 38 -25.96 -9.63 3.83
C MET A 38 -26.85 -8.63 4.58
N SER A 39 -27.47 -9.06 5.69
CA SER A 39 -28.19 -8.13 6.54
C SER A 39 -27.25 -7.15 7.25
N LYS A 40 -27.69 -5.89 7.41
CA LYS A 40 -26.92 -4.87 8.18
C LYS A 40 -26.61 -5.34 9.60
N GLY A 41 -27.57 -6.04 10.26
CA GLY A 41 -27.38 -6.59 11.60
C GLY A 41 -26.31 -7.68 11.65
N GLY A 42 -26.24 -8.54 10.62
CA GLY A 42 -25.20 -9.56 10.51
C GLY A 42 -23.80 -8.94 10.37
N LEU A 43 -23.66 -7.91 9.52
CA LEU A 43 -22.40 -7.18 9.37
C LEU A 43 -22.04 -6.38 10.61
N PHE A 44 -23.02 -5.74 11.25
CA PHE A 44 -22.79 -5.03 12.51
C PHE A 44 -22.28 -5.96 13.63
N ALA A 45 -22.75 -7.22 13.64
CA ALA A 45 -22.24 -8.24 14.57
C ALA A 45 -20.78 -8.65 14.27
N HIS A 46 -20.27 -8.40 13.05
CA HIS A 46 -18.86 -8.62 12.69
C HIS A 46 -17.96 -7.45 13.08
N PHE A 47 -18.39 -6.23 12.79
CA PHE A 47 -17.51 -5.05 12.85
C PHE A 47 -17.87 -4.05 13.95
N GLY A 48 -19.12 -4.02 14.43
CA GLY A 48 -19.59 -3.12 15.49
C GLY A 48 -19.74 -1.66 15.09
N SER A 49 -18.83 -1.13 14.26
CA SER A 49 -18.87 0.27 13.82
C SER A 49 -18.28 0.45 12.41
N LYS A 50 -18.53 1.63 11.79
CA LYS A 50 -17.85 2.05 10.56
C LYS A 50 -16.34 2.12 10.75
N GLU A 51 -15.91 2.75 11.84
CA GLU A 51 -14.49 2.92 12.17
C GLU A 51 -13.76 1.58 12.32
N SER A 52 -14.34 0.63 13.07
CA SER A 52 -13.76 -0.72 13.21
C SER A 52 -13.67 -1.44 11.86
N LEU A 53 -14.69 -1.32 11.01
CA LEU A 53 -14.66 -1.87 9.65
C LEU A 53 -13.52 -1.26 8.82
N GLN A 54 -13.34 0.06 8.86
CA GLN A 54 -12.28 0.75 8.14
C GLN A 54 -10.89 0.33 8.63
N LEU A 55 -10.70 0.21 9.95
CA LEU A 55 -9.43 -0.25 10.55
C LEU A 55 -9.12 -1.70 10.13
N GLU A 56 -10.10 -2.61 10.20
CA GLU A 56 -9.89 -4.01 9.77
C GLU A 56 -9.56 -4.12 8.28
N VAL A 57 -10.14 -3.28 7.42
CA VAL A 57 -9.81 -3.23 5.99
C VAL A 57 -8.39 -2.73 5.75
N LEU A 58 -7.94 -1.74 6.51
CA LEU A 58 -6.55 -1.26 6.44
C LEU A 58 -5.57 -2.35 6.88
N ASP A 59 -5.84 -3.03 7.99
CA ASP A 59 -4.97 -4.10 8.50
C ASP A 59 -4.93 -5.29 7.54
N PHE A 60 -6.09 -5.75 7.06
CA PHE A 60 -6.20 -6.81 6.07
C PHE A 60 -5.42 -6.49 4.77
N THR A 61 -5.52 -5.25 4.31
CA THR A 61 -4.79 -4.80 3.12
C THR A 61 -3.29 -4.72 3.38
N SER A 62 -2.89 -4.30 4.59
CA SER A 62 -1.49 -4.24 5.01
C SER A 62 -0.85 -5.62 5.09
N GLU A 63 -1.55 -6.62 5.63
CA GLU A 63 -1.10 -8.02 5.66
C GLU A 63 -0.88 -8.56 4.24
N ALA A 64 -1.86 -8.36 3.35
CA ALA A 64 -1.75 -8.78 1.96
C ALA A 64 -0.62 -8.06 1.21
N PHE A 65 -0.37 -6.78 1.51
CA PHE A 65 0.77 -6.03 0.99
C PHE A 65 2.09 -6.59 1.51
N ASN A 66 2.18 -6.86 2.80
CA ASN A 66 3.37 -7.49 3.40
C ASN A 66 3.71 -8.80 2.67
N ASP A 67 2.74 -9.67 2.48
CA ASP A 67 2.97 -10.98 1.88
C ASP A 67 3.35 -10.92 0.39
N ARG A 68 2.74 -10.01 -0.36
CA ARG A 68 2.93 -9.94 -1.83
C ARG A 68 4.04 -9.00 -2.27
N VAL A 69 4.42 -8.03 -1.43
CA VAL A 69 5.40 -6.99 -1.77
C VAL A 69 6.62 -7.06 -0.87
N VAL A 70 6.43 -6.99 0.46
CA VAL A 70 7.54 -6.86 1.41
C VAL A 70 8.29 -8.18 1.55
N GLN A 71 7.60 -9.29 1.84
CA GLN A 71 8.24 -10.58 2.06
C GLN A 71 9.06 -11.07 0.85
N PRO A 72 8.57 -10.99 -0.40
CA PRO A 72 9.40 -11.32 -1.56
C PRO A 72 10.65 -10.45 -1.69
N ALA A 73 10.56 -9.15 -1.39
CA ALA A 73 11.72 -8.27 -1.41
C ALA A 73 12.75 -8.64 -0.34
N LEU A 74 12.30 -9.00 0.87
CA LEU A 74 13.20 -9.39 1.97
C LEU A 74 13.89 -10.74 1.75
N ARG A 75 13.37 -11.60 0.87
CA ARG A 75 14.02 -12.87 0.48
C ARG A 75 15.19 -12.67 -0.48
N MET A 76 15.30 -11.50 -1.11
CA MET A 76 16.43 -11.17 -1.98
C MET A 76 17.68 -10.89 -1.14
N GLU A 77 18.85 -10.95 -1.81
CA GLU A 77 20.11 -10.53 -1.21
C GLU A 77 20.03 -9.10 -0.67
N PRO A 78 20.64 -8.83 0.51
CA PRO A 78 20.61 -7.50 1.13
C PRO A 78 21.14 -6.40 0.19
N GLY A 79 20.55 -5.21 0.29
CA GLY A 79 20.96 -4.04 -0.47
C GLY A 79 20.09 -3.75 -1.68
N LEU A 80 20.69 -3.36 -2.81
CA LEU A 80 19.96 -2.96 -4.02
C LEU A 80 18.97 -4.01 -4.56
N PRO A 81 19.26 -5.33 -4.52
CA PRO A 81 18.28 -6.33 -4.95
C PRO A 81 16.96 -6.23 -4.18
N ARG A 82 17.01 -5.97 -2.87
CA ARG A 82 15.81 -5.76 -2.05
C ARG A 82 15.05 -4.50 -2.43
N LEU A 83 15.75 -3.39 -2.64
CA LEU A 83 15.14 -2.12 -3.04
C LEU A 83 14.45 -2.23 -4.40
N ARG A 84 15.12 -2.84 -5.39
CA ARG A 84 14.55 -3.07 -6.73
C ARG A 84 13.31 -3.95 -6.66
N THR A 85 13.42 -5.09 -5.99
CA THR A 85 12.28 -6.01 -5.86
C THR A 85 11.12 -5.36 -5.09
N LEU A 86 11.39 -4.58 -4.03
CA LEU A 86 10.36 -3.84 -3.32
C LEU A 86 9.62 -2.87 -4.26
N PHE A 87 10.35 -2.08 -5.04
CA PHE A 87 9.78 -1.10 -5.95
C PHE A 87 8.94 -1.77 -7.06
N GLU A 88 9.50 -2.77 -7.74
CA GLU A 88 8.82 -3.52 -8.80
C GLU A 88 7.53 -4.20 -8.28
N ARG A 89 7.61 -4.86 -7.12
CA ARG A 89 6.46 -5.50 -6.50
C ARG A 89 5.39 -4.49 -6.06
N TRP A 90 5.84 -3.31 -5.65
CA TRP A 90 4.91 -2.24 -5.28
C TRP A 90 4.20 -1.66 -6.51
N LEU A 91 4.89 -1.44 -7.64
CA LEU A 91 4.23 -1.06 -8.90
C LEU A 91 3.18 -2.12 -9.32
N ALA A 92 3.53 -3.40 -9.26
CA ALA A 92 2.60 -4.50 -9.55
C ALA A 92 1.40 -4.51 -8.57
N TRP A 93 1.63 -4.18 -7.29
CA TRP A 93 0.56 -4.03 -6.31
C TRP A 93 -0.41 -2.89 -6.66
N LEU A 94 0.10 -1.76 -7.14
CA LEU A 94 -0.70 -0.58 -7.51
C LEU A 94 -1.58 -0.80 -8.76
N SER A 95 -1.20 -1.73 -9.63
CA SER A 95 -1.88 -2.03 -10.90
C SER A 95 -2.69 -3.34 -10.89
N ARG A 96 -2.95 -3.92 -9.71
CA ARG A 96 -3.69 -5.19 -9.58
C ARG A 96 -5.12 -5.07 -10.13
N PRO A 97 -5.55 -5.98 -11.01
CA PRO A 97 -6.90 -5.95 -11.57
C PRO A 97 -7.98 -6.30 -10.54
N GLU A 98 -7.63 -7.09 -9.49
CA GLU A 98 -8.55 -7.51 -8.41
C GLU A 98 -8.97 -6.34 -7.50
N VAL A 99 -8.17 -5.26 -7.51
CA VAL A 99 -8.43 -4.05 -6.72
C VAL A 99 -8.42 -2.85 -7.66
N PRO A 100 -9.51 -2.64 -8.44
CA PRO A 100 -9.55 -1.67 -9.53
C PRO A 100 -9.35 -0.22 -9.05
N GLY A 101 -9.58 0.04 -7.76
CA GLY A 101 -9.28 1.31 -7.09
C GLY A 101 -7.80 1.54 -6.77
N GLY A 102 -6.92 0.56 -6.94
CA GLY A 102 -5.51 0.65 -6.58
C GLY A 102 -5.27 0.47 -5.08
N CYS A 103 -4.24 1.12 -4.55
CA CYS A 103 -3.86 0.98 -3.14
C CYS A 103 -4.74 1.82 -2.23
N ILE A 104 -5.54 1.16 -1.39
CA ILE A 104 -6.40 1.83 -0.40
C ILE A 104 -5.58 2.74 0.52
N LEU A 105 -4.39 2.32 0.95
CA LEU A 105 -3.55 3.12 1.84
C LEU A 105 -3.12 4.46 1.19
N LEU A 106 -2.78 4.45 -0.11
CA LEU A 106 -2.43 5.68 -0.82
C LEU A 106 -3.66 6.58 -1.02
N SER A 107 -4.82 6.01 -1.37
CA SER A 107 -6.07 6.79 -1.51
C SER A 107 -6.50 7.37 -0.17
N ALA A 108 -6.55 6.53 0.86
CA ALA A 108 -6.94 6.95 2.21
C ALA A 108 -6.02 8.03 2.80
N SER A 109 -4.72 8.06 2.43
CA SER A 109 -3.81 9.08 2.93
C SER A 109 -4.24 10.51 2.59
N SER A 110 -4.93 10.70 1.45
CA SER A 110 -5.47 12.01 1.05
C SER A 110 -6.91 12.23 1.54
N GLU A 111 -7.64 11.15 1.90
CA GLU A 111 -8.99 11.26 2.43
C GLU A 111 -9.01 11.67 3.91
N VAL A 112 -7.98 11.25 4.66
CA VAL A 112 -7.95 11.40 6.13
C VAL A 112 -6.88 12.38 6.63
N ASP A 113 -6.16 13.09 5.74
CA ASP A 113 -5.04 13.98 6.14
C ASP A 113 -5.46 15.05 7.15
N ASP A 114 -6.67 15.60 7.00
CA ASP A 114 -7.28 16.61 7.89
C ASP A 114 -8.35 16.02 8.84
N CYS A 115 -8.51 14.69 8.93
CA CYS A 115 -9.53 14.01 9.72
C CYS A 115 -8.94 13.27 10.93
N PRO A 116 -8.69 13.95 12.09
CA PRO A 116 -8.11 13.30 13.27
C PRO A 116 -8.96 12.10 13.75
N GLY A 117 -8.29 11.03 14.16
CA GLY A 117 -8.95 9.85 14.72
C GLY A 117 -8.18 8.56 14.42
N PRO A 118 -8.68 7.41 14.94
CA PRO A 118 -7.98 6.12 14.85
C PRO A 118 -7.66 5.68 13.42
N VAL A 119 -8.54 5.96 12.45
CA VAL A 119 -8.32 5.62 11.04
C VAL A 119 -7.12 6.39 10.48
N ARG A 120 -7.05 7.71 10.71
CA ARG A 120 -5.90 8.52 10.32
C ARG A 120 -4.63 8.04 10.99
N ASP A 121 -4.68 7.76 12.28
CA ASP A 121 -3.51 7.29 13.03
C ASP A 121 -2.98 5.98 12.50
N SER A 122 -3.86 5.05 12.12
CA SER A 122 -3.50 3.79 11.45
C SER A 122 -2.83 4.05 10.10
N VAL A 123 -3.42 4.90 9.24
CA VAL A 123 -2.84 5.26 7.94
C VAL A 123 -1.44 5.88 8.11
N VAL A 124 -1.29 6.82 9.03
CA VAL A 124 0.01 7.47 9.34
C VAL A 124 1.04 6.46 9.81
N ALA A 125 0.66 5.54 10.71
CA ALA A 125 1.56 4.51 11.23
C ALA A 125 2.04 3.57 10.11
N GLN A 126 1.12 3.10 9.26
CA GLN A 126 1.44 2.23 8.14
C GLN A 126 2.34 2.93 7.10
N MET A 127 2.02 4.17 6.71
CA MET A 127 2.85 4.96 5.78
C MET A 127 4.25 5.22 6.32
N ARG A 128 4.37 5.56 7.60
CA ARG A 128 5.68 5.72 8.27
C ARG A 128 6.49 4.42 8.28
N SER A 129 5.84 3.29 8.54
CA SER A 129 6.49 1.97 8.54
C SER A 129 7.05 1.63 7.16
N LEU A 130 6.32 1.94 6.08
CA LEU A 130 6.79 1.73 4.70
C LEU A 130 7.98 2.64 4.35
N LEU A 131 7.96 3.92 4.76
CA LEU A 131 9.13 4.81 4.59
C LEU A 131 10.35 4.30 5.34
N LEU A 132 10.18 3.88 6.60
CA LEU A 132 11.26 3.33 7.41
C LEU A 132 11.81 2.03 6.82
N LEU A 133 10.97 1.21 6.18
CA LEU A 133 11.44 0.03 5.45
C LEU A 133 12.36 0.43 4.30
N ILE A 134 11.99 1.42 3.47
CA ILE A 134 12.86 1.89 2.38
C ILE A 134 14.19 2.41 2.94
N VAL A 135 14.16 3.21 4.02
CA VAL A 135 15.36 3.71 4.70
C VAL A 135 16.25 2.55 5.17
N LYS A 136 15.67 1.52 5.78
CA LYS A 136 16.39 0.33 6.25
C LYS A 136 17.07 -0.40 5.09
N LEU A 137 16.38 -0.61 3.99
CA LEU A 137 16.93 -1.29 2.81
C LEU A 137 18.04 -0.46 2.15
N ALA A 138 17.88 0.88 2.10
CA ALA A 138 18.91 1.78 1.60
C ALA A 138 20.18 1.76 2.48
N ARG A 139 20.04 1.71 3.81
CA ARG A 139 21.18 1.54 4.72
C ARG A 139 21.90 0.21 4.48
N GLN A 140 21.16 -0.88 4.29
CA GLN A 140 21.77 -2.17 3.93
C GLN A 140 22.57 -2.07 2.63
N ALA A 141 22.06 -1.32 1.62
CA ALA A 141 22.80 -1.09 0.37
C ALA A 141 24.08 -0.25 0.58
N GLN A 142 24.09 0.70 1.51
CA GLN A 142 25.30 1.43 1.91
C GLN A 142 26.31 0.52 2.62
N GLU A 143 25.87 -0.32 3.55
CA GLU A 143 26.69 -1.29 4.26
C GLU A 143 27.36 -2.27 3.29
N GLN A 144 26.64 -2.66 2.22
CA GLN A 144 27.14 -3.49 1.11
C GLN A 144 27.99 -2.70 0.09
N ARG A 145 28.24 -1.40 0.30
CA ARG A 145 28.96 -0.50 -0.62
C ARG A 145 28.36 -0.41 -2.02
N GLN A 146 27.07 -0.68 -2.12
CA GLN A 146 26.31 -0.55 -3.38
C GLN A 146 25.75 0.87 -3.56
N LEU A 147 25.63 1.63 -2.48
CA LEU A 147 25.30 3.05 -2.46
C LEU A 147 26.42 3.83 -1.77
N ARG A 148 26.66 5.07 -2.21
CA ARG A 148 27.68 5.94 -1.63
C ARG A 148 27.44 6.17 -0.14
N ALA A 149 28.52 6.21 0.65
CA ALA A 149 28.46 6.32 2.11
C ALA A 149 27.81 7.64 2.60
N GLY A 150 27.99 8.75 1.85
CA GLY A 150 27.41 10.07 2.19
C GLY A 150 25.98 10.28 1.68
N LEU A 151 25.30 9.26 1.14
CA LEU A 151 23.92 9.37 0.67
C LEU A 151 22.95 9.60 1.83
N ASP A 152 22.11 10.61 1.71
CA ASP A 152 20.96 10.78 2.60
C ASP A 152 19.86 9.75 2.24
N VAL A 153 19.80 8.68 3.01
CA VAL A 153 18.81 7.59 2.81
C VAL A 153 17.38 8.01 3.07
N HIS A 154 17.15 9.05 3.87
CA HIS A 154 15.80 9.58 4.10
C HIS A 154 15.32 10.35 2.86
N ARG A 155 16.21 11.13 2.22
CA ARG A 155 15.92 11.79 0.96
C ARG A 155 15.70 10.78 -0.17
N LEU A 156 16.47 9.69 -0.21
CA LEU A 156 16.22 8.60 -1.15
C LEU A 156 14.84 7.99 -0.93
N ALA A 157 14.45 7.69 0.31
CA ALA A 157 13.13 7.13 0.63
C ALA A 157 11.99 8.08 0.23
N PHE A 158 12.14 9.37 0.47
CA PHE A 158 11.19 10.39 0.01
C PHE A 158 11.04 10.38 -1.51
N SER A 159 12.14 10.30 -2.26
CA SER A 159 12.12 10.25 -3.73
C SER A 159 11.44 8.97 -4.23
N VAL A 160 11.75 7.81 -3.64
CA VAL A 160 11.09 6.53 -3.98
C VAL A 160 9.59 6.61 -3.74
N GLN A 161 9.16 7.16 -2.61
CA GLN A 161 7.74 7.38 -2.33
C GLN A 161 7.10 8.31 -3.36
N GLY A 162 7.79 9.40 -3.74
CA GLY A 162 7.32 10.33 -4.77
C GLY A 162 7.09 9.64 -6.11
N LEU A 163 7.98 8.73 -6.53
CA LEU A 163 7.83 7.94 -7.76
C LEU A 163 6.61 7.01 -7.69
N LEU A 164 6.35 6.37 -6.55
CA LEU A 164 5.16 5.50 -6.35
C LEU A 164 3.86 6.30 -6.40
N LEU A 165 3.81 7.49 -5.80
CA LEU A 165 2.66 8.40 -5.87
C LEU A 165 2.44 8.90 -7.29
N SER A 166 3.50 9.32 -7.99
CA SER A 166 3.45 9.75 -9.39
C SER A 166 2.97 8.62 -10.31
N TYR A 167 3.48 7.40 -10.10
CA TYR A 167 3.01 6.23 -10.84
C TYR A 167 1.52 5.99 -10.60
N HIS A 168 1.07 5.94 -9.34
CA HIS A 168 -0.34 5.72 -9.01
C HIS A 168 -1.24 6.74 -9.70
N HIS A 169 -0.90 8.02 -9.65
CA HIS A 169 -1.63 9.10 -10.33
C HIS A 169 -1.62 8.93 -11.86
N SER A 170 -0.45 8.72 -12.47
CA SER A 170 -0.30 8.58 -13.92
C SER A 170 -1.02 7.35 -14.47
N HIS A 171 -0.92 6.22 -13.77
CA HIS A 171 -1.53 4.97 -14.19
C HIS A 171 -3.06 5.03 -14.05
N ARG A 172 -3.56 5.49 -12.90
CA ARG A 172 -4.99 5.43 -12.59
C ARG A 172 -5.80 6.61 -13.14
N LEU A 173 -5.39 7.83 -12.81
CA LEU A 173 -6.15 9.02 -13.18
C LEU A 173 -5.90 9.38 -14.63
N LEU A 174 -4.63 9.45 -15.04
CA LEU A 174 -4.26 9.86 -16.40
C LEU A 174 -4.31 8.70 -17.41
N GLN A 175 -4.46 7.46 -16.97
CA GLN A 175 -4.49 6.25 -17.82
C GLN A 175 -3.31 6.19 -18.80
N ASN A 176 -2.14 6.69 -18.35
CA ASN A 176 -0.94 6.72 -19.18
C ASN A 176 -0.39 5.30 -19.38
N PRO A 177 -0.38 4.77 -20.62
CA PRO A 177 0.09 3.41 -20.89
C PRO A 177 1.59 3.23 -20.61
N ARG A 178 2.37 4.31 -20.58
CA ARG A 178 3.81 4.28 -20.30
C ARG A 178 4.15 4.58 -18.83
N ALA A 179 3.16 4.69 -17.94
CA ALA A 179 3.40 5.05 -16.54
C ALA A 179 4.40 4.12 -15.84
N GLN A 180 4.30 2.81 -16.07
CA GLN A 180 5.20 1.83 -15.47
C GLN A 180 6.63 1.94 -16.03
N GLU A 181 6.78 2.10 -17.34
CA GLU A 181 8.08 2.32 -17.99
C GLU A 181 8.77 3.56 -17.40
N HIS A 182 8.04 4.69 -17.30
CA HIS A 182 8.57 5.92 -16.74
C HIS A 182 8.96 5.79 -15.27
N ALA A 183 8.14 5.08 -14.46
CA ALA A 183 8.43 4.88 -13.05
C ALA A 183 9.69 4.01 -12.84
N LEU A 184 9.85 2.94 -13.61
CA LEU A 184 11.03 2.07 -13.56
C LEU A 184 12.30 2.80 -14.02
N ALA A 185 12.24 3.53 -15.13
CA ALA A 185 13.37 4.32 -15.62
C ALA A 185 13.81 5.39 -14.61
N ALA A 186 12.86 6.17 -14.07
CA ALA A 186 13.14 7.19 -13.07
C ALA A 186 13.70 6.58 -11.75
N PHE A 187 13.27 5.40 -11.38
CA PHE A 187 13.82 4.70 -10.21
C PHE A 187 15.26 4.24 -10.45
N GLU A 188 15.58 3.67 -11.62
CA GLU A 188 16.97 3.28 -11.94
C GLU A 188 17.89 4.51 -12.06
N ASP A 189 17.43 5.62 -12.64
CA ASP A 189 18.18 6.89 -12.65
C ASP A 189 18.47 7.40 -11.24
N LEU A 190 17.48 7.32 -10.34
CA LEU A 190 17.63 7.69 -8.93
C LEU A 190 18.69 6.80 -8.24
N LEU A 191 18.68 5.49 -8.49
CA LEU A 191 19.69 4.56 -7.95
C LEU A 191 21.07 4.83 -8.56
N ALA A 192 21.19 5.05 -9.86
CA ALA A 192 22.45 5.38 -10.52
C ALA A 192 23.11 6.61 -9.92
N GLN A 193 22.34 7.68 -9.65
CA GLN A 193 22.82 8.88 -8.97
C GLN A 193 23.20 8.63 -7.49
N ALA A 194 22.61 7.61 -6.86
CA ALA A 194 22.89 7.25 -5.47
C ALA A 194 24.13 6.35 -5.32
N MET A 195 24.57 5.69 -6.40
CA MET A 195 25.75 4.82 -6.45
C MET A 195 27.05 5.61 -6.63
N ASN A 196 27.00 6.75 -7.31
CA ASN A 196 28.17 7.61 -7.69
C ASN A 196 28.60 8.57 -6.58
#